data_48fc5699d8b89f2aa7bfc376c1c17056
#
_entry.id   48fc5699d8b89f2aa7bfc376c1c17056
#
_cell.length_a   1.000
_cell.length_b   1.000
_cell.length_c   1.000
_cell.angle_alpha   90.00
_cell.angle_beta   90.00
_cell.angle_gamma   90.00
#
_symmetry.space_group_name_H-M   'P 1'
#
loop_
_entity.id
_entity.type
_entity.pdbx_description
1 polymer ?
#
loop_
_entity_poly.entity_id
_entity_poly.type
_entity_poly.pdbx_seq_one_letter_code
_entity_poly.pdbx_strand_id
1 'polypeptide(L)'
;MEPMIILPLAGFVILAALFFLFLRRAGRLVAVTRDVERFRRQVADLAARIETSLGELCARVDAVRRGQLSATAVVDDLTASMDAVGKYADEARELKPPTDAIRIRDEIVAELDRAKRALEMIEHGVSIQVSARAGSRELESQTAVKRGYLNVLHAREAIARHAVEAAAVEASDPSRSSVHRSA
;
A
#
# COMPACT_ATOMS: atom_id res chain seq x y z
N MET A 1 -21.85 53.49 38.04
CA MET A 1 -22.30 52.19 37.48
C MET A 1 -21.15 51.63 36.62
N GLU A 2 -20.56 50.63 36.76
CA GLU A 2 -20.29 49.59 37.74
C GLU A 2 -19.07 48.80 37.28
N PRO A 3 -17.89 49.03 37.76
CA PRO A 3 -16.71 48.16 37.43
C PRO A 3 -16.91 46.73 37.98
N MET A 4 -17.88 46.53 38.90
CA MET A 4 -18.07 45.31 39.61
C MET A 4 -18.71 44.14 38.79
N ILE A 5 -19.40 44.46 37.68
CA ILE A 5 -19.99 43.44 36.77
C ILE A 5 -19.11 43.18 35.57
N ILE A 6 -18.27 44.09 35.17
CA ILE A 6 -17.39 43.96 33.97
C ILE A 6 -16.29 42.93 34.23
N LEU A 7 -15.74 42.90 35.45
CA LEU A 7 -14.65 42.01 35.79
C LEU A 7 -15.03 40.49 35.73
N PRO A 8 -16.16 40.02 36.31
CA PRO A 8 -16.57 38.67 36.17
C PRO A 8 -17.02 38.28 34.76
N LEU A 9 -17.61 39.24 33.99
CA LEU A 9 -17.98 39.00 32.59
C LEU A 9 -16.74 38.79 31.72
N ALA A 10 -15.69 39.63 31.89
CA ALA A 10 -14.43 39.49 31.16
C ALA A 10 -13.74 38.15 31.51
N GLY A 11 -13.74 37.74 32.79
CA GLY A 11 -13.23 36.44 33.21
C GLY A 11 -13.95 35.25 32.56
N PHE A 12 -15.28 35.34 32.46
CA PHE A 12 -16.11 34.31 31.82
C PHE A 12 -15.83 34.24 30.32
N VAL A 13 -15.68 35.34 29.60
CA VAL A 13 -15.37 35.38 28.18
C VAL A 13 -13.97 34.77 27.90
N ILE A 14 -12.96 35.08 28.74
CA ILE A 14 -11.63 34.50 28.63
C ILE A 14 -11.68 32.99 28.86
N LEU A 15 -12.37 32.53 29.89
CA LEU A 15 -12.53 31.11 30.19
C LEU A 15 -13.23 30.35 29.07
N ALA A 16 -14.30 30.92 28.53
CA ALA A 16 -15.02 30.34 27.38
C ALA A 16 -14.14 30.29 26.13
N ALA A 17 -13.35 31.30 25.85
CA ALA A 17 -12.40 31.33 24.72
C ALA A 17 -11.31 30.27 24.89
N LEU A 18 -10.73 30.14 26.08
CA LEU A 18 -9.72 29.10 26.39
C LEU A 18 -10.32 27.70 26.24
N PHE A 19 -11.53 27.48 26.76
CA PHE A 19 -12.24 26.21 26.66
C PHE A 19 -12.55 25.86 25.18
N PHE A 20 -13.01 26.83 24.40
CA PHE A 20 -13.22 26.66 22.96
C PHE A 20 -11.94 26.31 22.21
N LEU A 21 -10.81 26.98 22.50
CA LEU A 21 -9.52 26.68 21.92
C LEU A 21 -9.05 25.27 22.31
N PHE A 22 -9.27 24.87 23.56
CA PHE A 22 -8.94 23.51 24.04
C PHE A 22 -9.78 22.45 23.32
N LEU A 23 -11.09 22.64 23.19
CA LEU A 23 -11.98 21.72 22.46
C LEU A 23 -11.59 21.61 20.99
N ARG A 24 -11.26 22.75 20.35
CA ARG A 24 -10.82 22.77 18.96
C ARG A 24 -9.49 22.02 18.77
N ARG A 25 -8.58 22.16 19.72
CA ARG A 25 -7.30 21.44 19.71
C ARG A 25 -7.49 19.93 19.94
N ALA A 26 -8.31 19.54 20.90
CA ALA A 26 -8.66 18.15 21.18
C ALA A 26 -9.32 17.47 19.97
N GLY A 27 -10.27 18.16 19.31
CA GLY A 27 -10.92 17.66 18.11
C GLY A 27 -9.95 17.40 16.93
N ARG A 28 -8.92 18.23 16.76
CA ARG A 28 -7.89 18.02 15.75
C ARG A 28 -7.04 16.77 16.03
N LEU A 29 -6.64 16.56 17.29
CA LEU A 29 -5.86 15.39 17.67
C LEU A 29 -6.63 14.10 17.42
N VAL A 30 -7.91 14.07 17.78
CA VAL A 30 -8.78 12.91 17.53
C VAL A 30 -8.94 12.64 16.03
N ALA A 31 -9.08 13.68 15.21
CA ALA A 31 -9.17 13.53 13.75
C ALA A 31 -7.90 12.93 13.16
N VAL A 32 -6.72 13.43 13.54
CA VAL A 32 -5.42 12.91 13.07
C VAL A 32 -5.23 11.45 13.47
N THR A 33 -5.52 11.08 14.72
CA THR A 33 -5.40 9.69 15.18
C THR A 33 -6.34 8.76 14.39
N ARG A 34 -7.56 9.21 14.10
CA ARG A 34 -8.53 8.44 13.31
C ARG A 34 -8.06 8.24 11.86
N ASP A 35 -7.44 9.24 11.25
CA ASP A 35 -6.94 9.17 9.87
C ASP A 35 -5.74 8.22 9.77
N VAL A 36 -4.81 8.26 10.74
CA VAL A 36 -3.70 7.31 10.83
C VAL A 36 -4.21 5.87 10.97
N GLU A 37 -5.17 5.64 11.87
CA GLU A 37 -5.71 4.31 12.11
C GLU A 37 -6.51 3.77 10.91
N ARG A 38 -7.19 4.66 10.16
CA ARG A 38 -7.85 4.30 8.91
C ARG A 38 -6.83 3.89 7.85
N PHE A 39 -5.77 4.67 7.68
CA PHE A 39 -4.69 4.36 6.73
C PHE A 39 -4.04 3.02 7.05
N ARG A 40 -3.67 2.77 8.32
CA ARG A 40 -3.10 1.48 8.75
C ARG A 40 -3.97 0.29 8.38
N ARG A 41 -5.28 0.38 8.68
CA ARG A 41 -6.23 -0.70 8.37
C ARG A 41 -6.38 -0.91 6.86
N GLN A 42 -6.46 0.15 6.08
CA GLN A 42 -6.56 0.06 4.63
C GLN A 42 -5.32 -0.58 4.01
N VAL A 43 -4.11 -0.20 4.46
CA VAL A 43 -2.85 -0.81 3.99
C VAL A 43 -2.77 -2.27 4.40
N ALA A 44 -3.13 -2.62 5.63
CA ALA A 44 -3.11 -4.01 6.10
C ALA A 44 -4.08 -4.91 5.31
N ASP A 45 -5.31 -4.44 5.05
CA ASP A 45 -6.30 -5.14 4.25
C ASP A 45 -5.84 -5.33 2.80
N LEU A 46 -5.33 -4.26 2.19
CA LEU A 46 -4.77 -4.31 0.84
C LEU A 46 -3.62 -5.32 0.74
N ALA A 47 -2.66 -5.26 1.68
CA ALA A 47 -1.53 -6.18 1.70
C ALA A 47 -1.96 -7.64 1.89
N ALA A 48 -2.96 -7.93 2.73
CA ALA A 48 -3.50 -9.27 2.93
C ALA A 48 -4.15 -9.83 1.66
N ARG A 49 -4.92 -8.99 0.93
CA ARG A 49 -5.53 -9.40 -0.34
C ARG A 49 -4.47 -9.65 -1.42
N ILE A 50 -3.44 -8.82 -1.50
CA ILE A 50 -2.31 -9.00 -2.42
C ILE A 50 -1.57 -10.30 -2.09
N GLU A 51 -1.27 -10.54 -0.80
CA GLU A 51 -0.58 -11.76 -0.33
C GLU A 51 -1.34 -13.02 -0.75
N THR A 52 -2.66 -13.05 -0.58
CA THR A 52 -3.49 -14.18 -0.96
C THR A 52 -3.48 -14.39 -2.48
N SER A 53 -3.81 -13.35 -3.27
CA SER A 53 -3.97 -13.47 -4.72
C SER A 53 -2.65 -13.78 -5.43
N LEU A 54 -1.55 -13.07 -5.08
CA LEU A 54 -0.24 -13.35 -5.67
C LEU A 54 0.40 -14.62 -5.11
N GLY A 55 0.08 -15.02 -3.87
CA GLY A 55 0.56 -16.26 -3.27
C GLY A 55 0.04 -17.50 -4.01
N GLU A 56 -1.25 -17.53 -4.32
CA GLU A 56 -1.88 -18.61 -5.09
C GLU A 56 -1.30 -18.68 -6.51
N LEU A 57 -1.18 -17.56 -7.19
CA LEU A 57 -0.57 -17.49 -8.51
C LEU A 57 0.89 -17.96 -8.49
N CYS A 58 1.69 -17.50 -7.53
CA CYS A 58 3.09 -17.92 -7.38
C CYS A 58 3.23 -19.42 -7.20
N ALA A 59 2.37 -20.08 -6.42
CA ALA A 59 2.36 -21.52 -6.24
C ALA A 59 2.09 -22.26 -7.56
N ARG A 60 1.14 -21.76 -8.38
CA ARG A 60 0.82 -22.37 -9.68
C ARG A 60 1.92 -22.14 -10.72
N VAL A 61 2.50 -20.93 -10.78
CA VAL A 61 3.64 -20.64 -11.67
C VAL A 61 4.86 -21.47 -11.29
N ASP A 62 5.11 -21.70 -10.01
CA ASP A 62 6.19 -22.57 -9.55
C ASP A 62 5.94 -24.03 -9.92
N ALA A 63 4.69 -24.52 -9.91
CA ALA A 63 4.32 -25.84 -10.41
C ALA A 63 4.58 -25.97 -11.93
N VAL A 64 4.31 -24.92 -12.73
CA VAL A 64 4.67 -24.87 -14.16
C VAL A 64 6.20 -24.95 -14.33
N ARG A 65 6.95 -24.16 -13.56
CA ARG A 65 8.42 -24.18 -13.61
C ARG A 65 9.02 -25.56 -13.31
N ARG A 66 8.38 -26.31 -12.42
CA ARG A 66 8.81 -27.69 -12.07
C ARG A 66 8.26 -28.78 -13.00
N GLY A 67 7.51 -28.38 -14.05
CA GLY A 67 6.89 -29.35 -14.96
C GLY A 67 5.74 -30.15 -14.35
N GLN A 68 5.20 -29.71 -13.20
CA GLN A 68 4.08 -30.37 -12.50
C GLN A 68 2.71 -29.91 -13.03
N LEU A 69 2.69 -28.78 -13.73
CA LEU A 69 1.50 -28.17 -14.32
C LEU A 69 1.82 -27.69 -15.74
N SER A 70 0.85 -27.79 -16.65
CA SER A 70 1.03 -27.28 -18.01
C SER A 70 0.99 -25.75 -18.02
N ALA A 71 1.73 -25.12 -18.95
CA ALA A 71 1.71 -23.66 -19.12
C ALA A 71 0.31 -23.12 -19.44
N THR A 72 -0.51 -23.88 -20.18
CA THR A 72 -1.89 -23.51 -20.49
C THR A 72 -2.78 -23.37 -19.26
N ALA A 73 -2.49 -24.12 -18.19
CA ALA A 73 -3.31 -24.12 -16.98
C ALA A 73 -3.20 -22.85 -16.12
N VAL A 74 -2.24 -21.95 -16.42
CA VAL A 74 -2.04 -20.71 -15.67
C VAL A 74 -2.38 -19.45 -16.46
N VAL A 75 -2.80 -19.56 -17.71
CA VAL A 75 -3.06 -18.40 -18.59
C VAL A 75 -4.17 -17.52 -18.02
N ASP A 76 -5.31 -18.14 -17.67
CA ASP A 76 -6.47 -17.41 -17.13
C ASP A 76 -6.14 -16.78 -15.76
N ASP A 77 -5.39 -17.50 -14.92
CA ASP A 77 -4.97 -16.97 -13.61
C ASP A 77 -4.02 -15.78 -13.76
N LEU A 78 -3.11 -15.81 -14.74
CA LEU A 78 -2.22 -14.70 -15.03
C LEU A 78 -3.01 -13.45 -15.44
N THR A 79 -3.97 -13.62 -16.36
CA THR A 79 -4.84 -12.52 -16.80
C THR A 79 -5.63 -11.95 -15.62
N ALA A 80 -6.27 -12.80 -14.83
CA ALA A 80 -7.03 -12.38 -13.66
C ALA A 80 -6.14 -11.67 -12.61
N SER A 81 -4.89 -12.16 -12.42
CA SER A 81 -3.95 -11.56 -11.47
C SER A 81 -3.41 -10.23 -11.95
N MET A 82 -3.17 -10.03 -13.26
CA MET A 82 -2.79 -8.73 -13.83
C MET A 82 -3.89 -7.69 -13.62
N ASP A 83 -5.14 -8.06 -13.85
CA ASP A 83 -6.29 -7.20 -13.60
C ASP A 83 -6.44 -6.86 -12.11
N ALA A 84 -6.26 -7.85 -11.24
CA ALA A 84 -6.31 -7.64 -9.80
C ALA A 84 -5.20 -6.70 -9.31
N VAL A 85 -3.95 -6.90 -9.77
CA VAL A 85 -2.81 -6.02 -9.42
C VAL A 85 -3.04 -4.59 -9.93
N GLY A 86 -3.65 -4.42 -11.12
CA GLY A 86 -4.05 -3.12 -11.63
C GLY A 86 -5.02 -2.42 -10.66
N LYS A 87 -6.08 -3.11 -10.24
CA LYS A 87 -7.05 -2.58 -9.26
C LYS A 87 -6.40 -2.26 -7.91
N TYR A 88 -5.50 -3.11 -7.41
CA TYR A 88 -4.76 -2.85 -6.17
C TYR A 88 -3.88 -1.61 -6.29
N ALA A 89 -3.24 -1.38 -7.45
CA ALA A 89 -2.42 -0.19 -7.67
C ALA A 89 -3.28 1.09 -7.68
N ASP A 90 -4.47 1.05 -8.28
CA ASP A 90 -5.40 2.17 -8.28
C ASP A 90 -5.92 2.44 -6.86
N GLU A 91 -6.31 1.40 -6.12
CA GLU A 91 -6.73 1.51 -4.72
C GLU A 91 -5.60 2.08 -3.84
N ALA A 92 -4.35 1.64 -4.04
CA ALA A 92 -3.20 2.17 -3.32
C ALA A 92 -2.97 3.67 -3.60
N ARG A 93 -3.18 4.13 -4.83
CA ARG A 93 -3.09 5.56 -5.21
C ARG A 93 -4.17 6.42 -4.54
N GLU A 94 -5.36 5.84 -4.29
CA GLU A 94 -6.49 6.52 -3.64
C GLU A 94 -6.35 6.60 -2.11
N LEU A 95 -5.42 5.84 -1.51
CA LEU A 95 -5.15 5.92 -0.08
C LEU A 95 -4.79 7.36 0.33
N LYS A 96 -5.34 7.79 1.46
CA LYS A 96 -5.07 9.10 2.05
C LYS A 96 -4.13 8.95 3.25
N PRO A 97 -2.80 8.88 3.02
CA PRO A 97 -1.83 8.73 4.09
C PRO A 97 -1.71 10.02 4.91
N PRO A 98 -1.37 9.92 6.19
CA PRO A 98 -0.82 11.05 6.92
C PRO A 98 0.50 11.50 6.27
N THR A 99 0.93 12.74 6.53
CA THR A 99 2.10 13.35 5.88
C THR A 99 3.36 12.47 5.96
N ASP A 100 3.58 11.84 7.11
CA ASP A 100 4.75 11.00 7.36
C ASP A 100 4.69 9.62 6.69
N ALA A 101 3.51 9.24 6.17
CA ALA A 101 3.29 7.96 5.50
C ALA A 101 3.09 8.07 3.97
N ILE A 102 3.24 9.27 3.39
CA ILE A 102 3.13 9.47 1.93
C ILE A 102 4.12 8.57 1.20
N ARG A 103 5.37 8.48 1.69
CA ARG A 103 6.42 7.62 1.13
C ARG A 103 5.98 6.16 1.10
N ILE A 104 5.37 5.65 2.17
CA ILE A 104 4.92 4.24 2.26
C ILE A 104 3.89 3.94 1.18
N ARG A 105 2.90 4.83 0.98
CA ARG A 105 1.92 4.68 -0.11
C ARG A 105 2.60 4.63 -1.47
N ASP A 106 3.52 5.55 -1.74
CA ASP A 106 4.19 5.67 -3.04
C ASP A 106 5.08 4.44 -3.33
N GLU A 107 5.72 3.90 -2.29
CA GLU A 107 6.52 2.67 -2.39
C GLU A 107 5.61 1.44 -2.64
N ILE A 108 4.46 1.32 -1.98
CA ILE A 108 3.47 0.26 -2.28
C ILE A 108 3.01 0.34 -3.74
N VAL A 109 2.69 1.52 -4.25
CA VAL A 109 2.32 1.72 -5.66
C VAL A 109 3.45 1.28 -6.60
N ALA A 110 4.69 1.67 -6.31
CA ALA A 110 5.85 1.30 -7.11
C ALA A 110 6.07 -0.22 -7.14
N GLU A 111 5.87 -0.90 -6.01
CA GLU A 111 5.98 -2.37 -5.95
C GLU A 111 4.83 -3.06 -6.69
N LEU A 112 3.61 -2.53 -6.67
CA LEU A 112 2.49 -3.04 -7.47
C LEU A 112 2.74 -2.88 -8.97
N ASP A 113 3.28 -1.73 -9.40
CA ASP A 113 3.68 -1.52 -10.79
C ASP A 113 4.84 -2.46 -11.19
N ARG A 114 5.75 -2.80 -10.26
CA ARG A 114 6.79 -3.82 -10.47
C ARG A 114 6.18 -5.22 -10.60
N ALA A 115 5.23 -5.58 -9.73
CA ALA A 115 4.53 -6.85 -9.79
C ALA A 115 3.80 -7.01 -11.13
N LYS A 116 3.13 -5.97 -11.63
CA LYS A 116 2.46 -5.98 -12.93
C LYS A 116 3.43 -6.32 -14.06
N ARG A 117 4.56 -5.60 -14.16
CA ARG A 117 5.59 -5.89 -15.18
C ARG A 117 6.16 -7.29 -15.04
N ALA A 118 6.27 -7.81 -13.83
CA ALA A 118 6.72 -9.17 -13.59
C ALA A 118 5.70 -10.22 -14.08
N LEU A 119 4.41 -9.96 -13.91
CA LEU A 119 3.34 -10.82 -14.44
C LEU A 119 3.32 -10.79 -15.97
N GLU A 120 3.48 -9.64 -16.61
CA GLU A 120 3.63 -9.51 -18.06
C GLU A 120 4.83 -10.33 -18.59
N MET A 121 5.93 -10.36 -17.83
CA MET A 121 7.09 -11.20 -18.18
C MET A 121 6.78 -12.69 -18.06
N ILE A 122 6.02 -13.12 -17.05
CA ILE A 122 5.57 -14.51 -16.91
C ILE A 122 4.64 -14.87 -18.06
N GLU A 123 3.67 -14.01 -18.36
CA GLU A 123 2.73 -14.20 -19.45
C GLU A 123 3.45 -14.38 -20.80
N HIS A 124 4.43 -13.52 -21.08
CA HIS A 124 5.27 -13.65 -22.26
C HIS A 124 5.98 -15.02 -22.32
N GLY A 125 6.59 -15.45 -21.22
CA GLY A 125 7.24 -16.75 -21.14
C GLY A 125 6.27 -17.92 -21.33
N VAL A 126 5.09 -17.85 -20.70
CA VAL A 126 4.03 -18.85 -20.83
C VAL A 126 3.49 -18.88 -22.27
N SER A 127 3.29 -17.76 -22.93
CA SER A 127 2.80 -17.69 -24.32
C SER A 127 3.77 -18.36 -25.30
N ILE A 128 5.08 -18.26 -25.05
CA ILE A 128 6.08 -19.00 -25.84
C ILE A 128 5.95 -20.51 -25.63
N GLN A 129 5.71 -21.00 -24.40
CA GLN A 129 5.54 -22.43 -24.13
C GLN A 129 4.25 -22.99 -24.74
N VAL A 130 3.19 -22.21 -24.77
CA VAL A 130 1.90 -22.61 -25.36
C VAL A 130 1.97 -22.63 -26.89
N SER A 131 2.83 -21.80 -27.50
CA SER A 131 3.02 -21.76 -28.95
C SER A 131 3.75 -23.02 -29.41
N ALA A 132 3.14 -23.84 -30.26
CA ALA A 132 3.62 -25.17 -30.71
C ALA A 132 5.02 -25.20 -31.40
N ARG A 133 5.72 -24.07 -31.50
CA ARG A 133 7.07 -23.92 -32.05
C ARG A 133 8.14 -23.74 -30.99
N ALA A 134 7.90 -24.22 -29.77
CA ALA A 134 8.67 -23.93 -28.56
C ALA A 134 10.14 -24.41 -28.59
N GLY A 135 10.50 -25.42 -29.35
CA GLY A 135 11.82 -26.05 -29.23
C GLY A 135 13.03 -25.11 -29.37
N SER A 136 12.97 -24.05 -30.19
CA SER A 136 14.08 -23.08 -30.35
C SER A 136 14.06 -21.93 -29.34
N ARG A 137 12.96 -21.71 -28.63
CA ARG A 137 12.74 -20.60 -27.67
C ARG A 137 12.48 -21.07 -26.24
N GLU A 138 12.70 -22.33 -25.94
CA GLU A 138 12.43 -22.91 -24.63
C GLU A 138 13.24 -22.22 -23.52
N LEU A 139 14.53 -21.97 -23.76
CA LEU A 139 15.39 -21.28 -22.80
C LEU A 139 14.93 -19.82 -22.56
N GLU A 140 14.46 -19.13 -23.58
CA GLU A 140 13.91 -17.78 -23.47
C GLU A 140 12.66 -17.80 -22.58
N SER A 141 11.75 -18.71 -22.85
CA SER A 141 10.53 -18.90 -22.07
C SER A 141 10.84 -19.20 -20.61
N GLN A 142 11.66 -20.22 -20.33
CA GLN A 142 12.05 -20.60 -18.97
C GLN A 142 12.72 -19.43 -18.22
N THR A 143 13.55 -18.65 -18.93
CA THR A 143 14.22 -17.47 -18.36
C THR A 143 13.22 -16.38 -18.01
N ALA A 144 12.25 -16.10 -18.90
CA ALA A 144 11.22 -15.08 -18.70
C ALA A 144 10.33 -15.47 -17.50
N VAL A 145 9.81 -16.71 -17.47
CA VAL A 145 8.99 -17.20 -16.35
C VAL A 145 9.76 -17.16 -15.03
N LYS A 146 11.03 -17.62 -15.00
CA LYS A 146 11.86 -17.59 -13.80
C LYS A 146 12.10 -16.18 -13.27
N ARG A 147 12.47 -15.24 -14.15
CA ARG A 147 12.72 -13.84 -13.78
C ARG A 147 11.45 -13.16 -13.30
N GLY A 148 10.35 -13.33 -14.03
CA GLY A 148 9.06 -12.78 -13.64
C GLY A 148 8.61 -13.31 -12.28
N TYR A 149 8.68 -14.63 -12.06
CA TYR A 149 8.37 -15.26 -10.78
C TYR A 149 9.15 -14.66 -9.60
N LEU A 150 10.47 -14.53 -9.74
CA LEU A 150 11.31 -13.96 -8.69
C LEU A 150 10.96 -12.48 -8.42
N ASN A 151 10.65 -11.70 -9.46
CA ASN A 151 10.26 -10.31 -9.31
C ASN A 151 8.89 -10.17 -8.62
N VAL A 152 7.92 -11.06 -8.89
CA VAL A 152 6.63 -11.09 -8.16
C VAL A 152 6.86 -11.40 -6.69
N LEU A 153 7.70 -12.39 -6.36
CA LEU A 153 8.05 -12.71 -4.97
C LEU A 153 8.66 -11.51 -4.24
N HIS A 154 9.62 -10.82 -4.87
CA HIS A 154 10.26 -9.64 -4.29
C HIS A 154 9.26 -8.49 -4.07
N ALA A 155 8.39 -8.22 -5.04
CA ALA A 155 7.37 -7.18 -4.91
C ALA A 155 6.39 -7.51 -3.76
N ARG A 156 5.93 -8.76 -3.66
CA ARG A 156 5.06 -9.24 -2.59
C ARG A 156 5.70 -9.06 -1.21
N GLU A 157 6.96 -9.46 -1.07
CA GLU A 157 7.71 -9.30 0.18
C GLU A 157 7.92 -7.82 0.55
N ALA A 158 8.21 -6.97 -0.44
CA ALA A 158 8.35 -5.54 -0.23
C ALA A 158 7.03 -4.90 0.23
N ILE A 159 5.89 -5.25 -0.38
CA ILE A 159 4.57 -4.77 0.03
C ILE A 159 4.26 -5.20 1.47
N ALA A 160 4.56 -6.45 1.85
CA ALA A 160 4.38 -6.93 3.21
C ALA A 160 5.23 -6.11 4.22
N ARG A 161 6.48 -5.79 3.89
CA ARG A 161 7.33 -4.91 4.72
C ARG A 161 6.73 -3.51 4.87
N HIS A 162 6.27 -2.91 3.78
CA HIS A 162 5.64 -1.59 3.84
C HIS A 162 4.33 -1.60 4.64
N ALA A 163 3.59 -2.70 4.65
CA ALA A 163 2.42 -2.86 5.52
C ALA A 163 2.81 -2.89 7.00
N VAL A 164 3.90 -3.57 7.36
CA VAL A 164 4.44 -3.55 8.73
C VAL A 164 4.94 -2.14 9.09
N GLU A 165 5.62 -1.45 8.18
CA GLU A 165 6.06 -0.06 8.37
C GLU A 165 4.86 0.88 8.57
N ALA A 166 3.80 0.72 7.77
CA ALA A 166 2.56 1.48 7.92
C ALA A 166 1.91 1.25 9.29
N ALA A 167 1.95 0.03 9.82
CA ALA A 167 1.42 -0.27 11.15
C ALA A 167 2.20 0.44 12.27
N ALA A 168 3.47 0.76 12.06
CA ALA A 168 4.31 1.47 13.01
C ALA A 168 4.21 3.02 12.93
N VAL A 169 3.50 3.58 11.93
CA VAL A 169 3.30 5.03 11.80
C VAL A 169 2.53 5.55 13.01
N GLU A 170 3.08 6.46 13.76
CA GLU A 170 2.41 7.11 14.89
C GLU A 170 1.64 8.34 14.43
N ALA A 171 0.62 8.73 15.20
CA ALA A 171 -0.05 10.01 15.00
C ALA A 171 0.93 11.14 15.36
N SER A 172 1.58 11.73 14.36
CA SER A 172 2.53 12.81 14.58
C SER A 172 1.83 14.02 15.22
N ASP A 173 2.32 14.45 16.37
CA ASP A 173 1.86 15.69 16.98
C ASP A 173 2.32 16.87 16.09
N PRO A 174 1.39 17.63 15.50
CA PRO A 174 1.72 18.75 14.61
C PRO A 174 2.56 19.84 15.30
N SER A 175 2.68 19.82 16.64
CA SER A 175 3.54 20.74 17.37
C SER A 175 5.03 20.40 17.29
N ARG A 176 5.43 19.18 16.91
CA ARG A 176 6.85 18.77 16.78
C ARG A 176 7.49 19.15 15.45
N SER A 177 6.70 19.32 14.38
CA SER A 177 7.24 19.63 13.05
C SER A 177 7.72 21.08 12.86
N SER A 178 7.41 21.98 13.79
CA SER A 178 7.84 23.40 13.72
C SER A 178 9.25 23.67 14.24
N VAL A 179 9.85 22.73 14.99
CA VAL A 179 11.17 22.93 15.64
C VAL A 179 12.35 22.66 14.71
N HIS A 180 12.16 21.87 13.64
CA HIS A 180 13.27 21.48 12.75
C HIS A 180 13.47 22.38 11.53
N ARG A 181 12.73 23.49 11.38
CA ARG A 181 12.84 24.41 10.23
C ARG A 181 13.62 25.70 10.51
N SER A 182 14.30 25.77 11.67
CA SER A 182 15.06 26.95 12.09
C SER A 182 16.47 26.58 12.56
N ALA A 183 17.20 25.80 11.74
CA ALA A 183 18.63 25.59 11.90
C ALA A 183 19.32 25.61 10.52
#